data_537f9f78dcf6b29d66fff4b06fd6a8bd
#
_entry.id   537f9f78dcf6b29d66fff4b06fd6a8bd
#
_cell.length_a   1.000
_cell.length_b   1.000
_cell.length_c   1.000
_cell.angle_alpha   90.00
_cell.angle_beta   90.00
_cell.angle_gamma   90.00
#
_symmetry.space_group_name_H-M   'P 1'
#
loop_
_entity.id
_entity.type
_entity.pdbx_description
1 polymer ?
#
loop_
_entity_poly.entity_id
_entity_poly.type
_entity_poly.pdbx_seq_one_letter_code
_entity_poly.pdbx_strand_id
1 'polypeptide(L)'
;MLPAVWASIGSDNVNRRSWTHDSELTCAVIDDAAQFPRDLRLTLAREHLDRTDDADLLEPADMFAAFAESAQRLQQWHRDGCSGPRPPGRLRPYEPPELGARTRLWARPLYRAIYDPDGRPRQLRRAHRF
;
A
#
# COMPACT_ATOMS: atom_id res chain seq x y z
N MET A 1 0.93 -19.87 12.99
CA MET A 1 1.39 -19.06 11.85
C MET A 1 2.91 -19.00 11.87
N LEU A 2 3.60 -19.06 10.73
CA LEU A 2 5.05 -18.90 10.70
C LEU A 2 5.40 -17.42 10.95
N PRO A 3 6.40 -17.10 11.77
CA PRO A 3 6.81 -15.72 11.99
C PRO A 3 7.35 -15.11 10.69
N ALA A 4 7.14 -13.80 10.52
CA ALA A 4 7.72 -13.08 9.38
C ALA A 4 9.22 -12.84 9.67
N VAL A 5 10.08 -13.60 9.00
CA VAL A 5 11.54 -13.49 9.12
C VAL A 5 12.18 -12.52 8.13
N TRP A 6 11.37 -11.85 7.30
CA TRP A 6 11.82 -10.99 6.23
C TRP A 6 11.04 -9.69 6.17
N ALA A 7 11.73 -8.60 5.92
CA ALA A 7 11.15 -7.30 5.59
C ALA A 7 11.87 -6.67 4.40
N SER A 8 11.14 -5.96 3.57
CA SER A 8 11.66 -5.17 2.46
C SER A 8 11.19 -3.73 2.59
N ILE A 9 12.13 -2.81 2.47
CA ILE A 9 11.88 -1.37 2.54
C ILE A 9 12.53 -0.75 1.30
N GLY A 10 11.74 -0.11 0.47
CA GLY A 10 12.24 0.43 -0.79
C GLY A 10 11.49 1.65 -1.27
N SER A 11 12.00 2.24 -2.35
CA SER A 11 11.41 3.39 -3.03
C SER A 11 10.44 2.97 -4.15
N ASP A 12 10.41 1.70 -4.50
CA ASP A 12 9.63 1.17 -5.61
C ASP A 12 8.11 1.29 -5.39
N ASN A 13 7.43 1.80 -6.38
CA ASN A 13 5.98 1.89 -6.42
C ASN A 13 5.37 0.66 -7.09
N VAL A 14 4.09 0.39 -6.80
CA VAL A 14 3.33 -0.68 -7.46
C VAL A 14 2.88 -0.20 -8.84
N ASN A 15 3.85 0.08 -9.72
CA ASN A 15 3.61 0.47 -11.11
C ASN A 15 4.67 -0.14 -12.04
N ARG A 16 4.44 -0.06 -13.35
CA ARG A 16 5.37 -0.68 -14.33
C ARG A 16 6.68 0.07 -14.46
N ARG A 17 6.69 1.39 -14.23
CA ARG A 17 7.89 2.20 -14.31
C ARG A 17 8.92 1.77 -13.26
N SER A 18 8.54 1.73 -12.00
CA SER A 18 9.42 1.30 -10.91
C SER A 18 9.95 -0.13 -11.14
N TRP A 19 9.12 -0.99 -11.72
CA TRP A 19 9.48 -2.40 -11.93
C TRP A 19 10.26 -2.67 -13.23
N THR A 20 10.38 -1.69 -14.13
CA THR A 20 10.98 -1.94 -15.45
C THR A 20 12.08 -0.98 -15.85
N HIS A 21 12.14 0.25 -15.36
CA HIS A 21 13.15 1.22 -15.79
C HIS A 21 13.46 2.38 -14.85
N ASP A 22 12.65 2.65 -13.82
CA ASP A 22 13.01 3.67 -12.83
C ASP A 22 14.19 3.17 -11.97
N SER A 23 15.01 4.09 -11.49
CA SER A 23 16.07 3.77 -10.54
C SER A 23 15.47 3.65 -9.15
N GLU A 24 15.45 2.44 -8.63
CA GLU A 24 14.89 2.13 -7.32
C GLU A 24 15.96 1.58 -6.39
N LEU A 25 15.79 1.81 -5.11
CA LEU A 25 16.64 1.25 -4.07
C LEU A 25 15.78 0.52 -3.05
N THR A 26 16.07 -0.75 -2.85
CA THR A 26 15.37 -1.59 -1.89
C THR A 26 16.35 -2.24 -0.94
N CYS A 27 16.08 -2.17 0.35
CA CYS A 27 16.78 -2.88 1.40
C CYS A 27 15.93 -4.08 1.83
N ALA A 28 16.51 -5.26 1.78
CA ALA A 28 15.92 -6.48 2.34
C ALA A 28 16.62 -6.85 3.64
N VAL A 29 15.84 -7.07 4.69
CA VAL A 29 16.33 -7.49 5.99
C VAL A 29 15.81 -8.89 6.27
N ILE A 30 16.73 -9.82 6.57
CA ILE A 30 16.41 -11.17 7.04
C ILE A 30 16.78 -11.24 8.51
N ASP A 31 15.82 -11.64 9.33
CA ASP A 31 15.98 -11.76 10.78
C ASP A 31 15.32 -13.05 11.26
N ASP A 32 16.16 -14.06 11.55
CA ASP A 32 15.69 -15.38 11.97
C ASP A 32 14.93 -15.35 13.31
N ALA A 33 15.18 -14.33 14.13
CA ALA A 33 14.44 -14.09 15.36
C ALA A 33 13.06 -13.45 15.12
N ALA A 34 12.79 -13.00 13.89
CA ALA A 34 11.56 -12.35 13.48
C ALA A 34 11.19 -11.07 14.28
N GLN A 35 12.17 -10.46 14.94
CA GLN A 35 11.97 -9.27 15.76
C GLN A 35 11.83 -8.03 14.90
N PHE A 36 12.80 -7.77 14.03
CA PHE A 36 12.80 -6.57 13.19
C PHE A 36 11.54 -6.46 12.30
N PRO A 37 11.13 -7.48 11.52
CA PRO A 37 9.92 -7.40 10.71
C PRO A 37 8.67 -7.16 11.54
N ARG A 38 8.57 -7.79 12.72
CA ARG A 38 7.45 -7.59 13.64
C ARG A 38 7.43 -6.17 14.19
N ASP A 39 8.56 -5.69 14.71
CA ASP A 39 8.66 -4.38 15.35
C ASP A 39 8.43 -3.24 14.34
N LEU A 40 8.93 -3.39 13.10
CA LEU A 40 8.64 -2.47 12.02
C LEU A 40 7.13 -2.42 11.72
N ARG A 41 6.50 -3.59 11.56
CA ARG A 41 5.07 -3.70 11.32
C ARG A 41 4.23 -3.05 12.41
N LEU A 42 4.53 -3.33 13.68
CA LEU A 42 3.82 -2.76 14.83
C LEU A 42 4.05 -1.25 14.94
N THR A 43 5.27 -0.78 14.69
CA THR A 43 5.59 0.65 14.69
C THR A 43 4.77 1.41 13.65
N LEU A 44 4.73 0.92 12.42
CA LEU A 44 3.91 1.51 11.36
C LEU A 44 2.41 1.42 11.67
N ALA A 45 1.97 0.31 12.24
CA ALA A 45 0.56 0.15 12.63
C ALA A 45 0.14 1.17 13.70
N ARG A 46 0.94 1.37 14.75
CA ARG A 46 0.68 2.40 15.77
C ARG A 46 0.60 3.80 15.18
N GLU A 47 1.53 4.13 14.27
CA GLU A 47 1.52 5.43 13.59
C GLU A 47 0.27 5.62 12.74
N HIS A 48 -0.11 4.64 11.93
CA HIS A 48 -1.26 4.76 11.04
C HIS A 48 -2.60 4.71 11.78
N LEU A 49 -2.69 3.98 12.88
CA LEU A 49 -3.89 3.90 13.72
C LEU A 49 -3.97 5.05 14.74
N ASP A 50 -2.90 5.86 14.86
CA ASP A 50 -2.80 6.99 15.80
C ASP A 50 -3.04 6.56 17.25
N ARG A 51 -2.36 5.47 17.68
CA ARG A 51 -2.45 4.91 19.03
C ARG A 51 -1.12 4.29 19.48
N THR A 52 -0.97 4.07 20.78
CA THR A 52 0.23 3.47 21.38
C THR A 52 0.06 2.00 21.73
N ASP A 53 -1.16 1.55 22.03
CA ASP A 53 -1.46 0.15 22.34
C ASP A 53 -1.55 -0.67 21.05
N ASP A 54 -0.90 -1.83 21.07
CA ASP A 54 -0.79 -2.76 19.95
C ASP A 54 -1.04 -4.22 20.33
N ALA A 55 -1.59 -4.50 21.51
CA ALA A 55 -1.82 -5.85 21.98
C ALA A 55 -2.72 -6.68 21.03
N ASP A 56 -3.68 -6.03 20.39
CA ASP A 56 -4.58 -6.59 19.38
C ASP A 56 -3.98 -6.59 17.94
N LEU A 57 -2.76 -6.09 17.74
CA LEU A 57 -2.09 -6.02 16.43
C LEU A 57 -1.01 -7.10 16.24
N LEU A 58 -0.83 -7.97 17.23
CA LEU A 58 0.22 -8.99 17.19
C LEU A 58 -0.03 -9.99 16.04
N GLU A 59 -1.27 -10.38 15.84
CA GLU A 59 -1.65 -11.22 14.70
C GLU A 59 -1.95 -10.38 13.45
N PRO A 60 -1.37 -10.72 12.30
CA PRO A 60 -1.58 -9.96 11.06
C PRO A 60 -3.03 -9.82 10.62
N ALA A 61 -3.86 -10.84 10.87
CA ALA A 61 -5.28 -10.81 10.53
C ALA A 61 -6.05 -9.77 11.37
N ASP A 62 -5.77 -9.73 12.67
CA ASP A 62 -6.39 -8.79 13.61
C ASP A 62 -5.93 -7.36 13.31
N MET A 63 -4.65 -7.19 12.99
CA MET A 63 -4.12 -5.91 12.54
C MET A 63 -4.83 -5.42 11.26
N PHE A 64 -5.04 -6.29 10.27
CA PHE A 64 -5.76 -5.91 9.05
C PHE A 64 -7.20 -5.50 9.35
N ALA A 65 -7.90 -6.20 10.24
CA ALA A 65 -9.23 -5.83 10.68
C ALA A 65 -9.25 -4.46 11.38
N ALA A 66 -8.28 -4.20 12.26
CA ALA A 66 -8.14 -2.91 12.93
C ALA A 66 -7.88 -1.75 11.95
N PHE A 67 -7.05 -1.97 10.92
CA PHE A 67 -6.84 -0.99 9.83
C PHE A 67 -8.15 -0.71 9.08
N ALA A 68 -8.86 -1.76 8.67
CA ALA A 68 -10.11 -1.63 7.91
C ALA A 68 -11.17 -0.86 8.72
N GLU A 69 -11.34 -1.19 10.00
CA GLU A 69 -12.28 -0.51 10.89
C GLU A 69 -11.91 0.95 11.11
N SER A 70 -10.64 1.24 11.38
CA SER A 70 -10.16 2.62 11.55
C SER A 70 -10.39 3.44 10.29
N ALA A 71 -10.09 2.89 9.11
CA ALA A 71 -10.29 3.55 7.83
C ALA A 71 -11.77 3.84 7.56
N GLN A 72 -12.66 2.89 7.88
CA GLN A 72 -14.11 3.07 7.73
C GLN A 72 -14.65 4.16 8.66
N ARG A 73 -14.22 4.20 9.93
CA ARG A 73 -14.62 5.24 10.89
C ARG A 73 -14.20 6.64 10.42
N LEU A 74 -12.97 6.78 9.94
CA LEU A 74 -12.48 8.06 9.43
C LEU A 74 -13.21 8.45 8.13
N GLN A 75 -13.53 7.52 7.26
CA GLN A 75 -14.32 7.77 6.05
C GLN A 75 -15.74 8.22 6.40
N GLN A 76 -16.38 7.58 7.38
CA GLN A 76 -17.72 7.96 7.82
C GLN A 76 -17.71 9.38 8.40
N TRP A 77 -16.76 9.72 9.26
CA TRP A 77 -16.61 11.06 9.79
C TRP A 77 -16.51 12.14 8.69
N HIS A 78 -15.77 11.85 7.61
CA HIS A 78 -15.70 12.74 6.44
C HIS A 78 -17.03 12.84 5.69
N ARG A 79 -17.76 11.73 5.53
CA ARG A 79 -19.08 11.72 4.89
C ARG A 79 -20.12 12.52 5.69
N ASP A 80 -19.99 12.54 7.00
CA ASP A 80 -20.84 13.29 7.92
C ASP A 80 -20.43 14.78 8.04
N GLY A 81 -19.61 15.28 7.11
CA GLY A 81 -19.18 16.67 7.05
C GLY A 81 -18.20 17.06 8.15
N CYS A 82 -17.38 16.11 8.64
CA CYS A 82 -16.40 16.33 9.71
C CYS A 82 -17.03 16.80 11.02
N SER A 83 -18.24 16.35 11.31
CA SER A 83 -19.00 16.72 12.50
C SER A 83 -18.57 15.91 13.73
N GLY A 84 -18.42 16.57 14.87
CA GLY A 84 -17.97 15.95 16.12
C GLY A 84 -16.46 15.66 16.18
N PRO A 85 -15.99 14.96 17.21
CA PRO A 85 -14.58 14.67 17.40
C PRO A 85 -14.07 13.75 16.28
N ARG A 86 -12.90 14.11 15.74
CA ARG A 86 -12.25 13.29 14.72
C ARG A 86 -11.83 11.93 15.31
N PRO A 87 -12.19 10.79 14.71
CA PRO A 87 -11.72 9.49 15.15
C PRO A 87 -10.19 9.36 14.97
N PRO A 88 -9.51 8.59 15.83
CA PRO A 88 -8.09 8.29 15.64
C PRO A 88 -7.85 7.51 14.35
N GLY A 89 -6.63 7.62 13.86
CA GLY A 89 -6.19 6.96 12.62
C GLY A 89 -5.99 7.93 11.47
N ARG A 90 -5.17 7.51 10.50
CA ARG A 90 -4.74 8.34 9.35
C ARG A 90 -5.15 7.77 8.01
N LEU A 91 -5.68 6.55 8.01
CA LEU A 91 -6.04 5.83 6.80
C LEU A 91 -7.50 6.08 6.41
N ARG A 92 -7.74 6.06 5.11
CA ARG A 92 -9.08 6.05 4.51
C ARG A 92 -9.12 4.97 3.44
N PRO A 93 -10.28 4.35 3.17
CA PRO A 93 -10.41 3.44 2.04
C PRO A 93 -10.08 4.17 0.74
N TYR A 94 -9.27 3.56 -0.11
CA TYR A 94 -9.02 4.08 -1.44
C TYR A 94 -10.17 3.66 -2.37
N GLU A 95 -10.91 4.66 -2.81
CA GLU A 95 -11.98 4.50 -3.81
C GLU A 95 -11.45 5.09 -5.12
N PRO A 96 -11.05 4.25 -6.10
CA PRO A 96 -10.57 4.76 -7.38
C PRO A 96 -11.70 5.52 -8.09
N PRO A 97 -11.41 6.66 -8.75
CA PRO A 97 -12.42 7.42 -9.44
C PRO A 97 -13.05 6.60 -10.59
N GLU A 98 -14.36 6.60 -10.66
CA GLU A 98 -15.09 5.99 -11.78
C GLU A 98 -14.95 6.86 -13.03
N LEU A 99 -14.09 6.43 -13.95
CA LEU A 99 -13.94 7.09 -15.23
C LEU A 99 -15.06 6.66 -16.20
N GLY A 100 -15.75 7.61 -16.79
CA GLY A 100 -16.71 7.34 -17.86
C GLY A 100 -16.06 6.60 -19.05
N ALA A 101 -16.85 5.83 -19.80
CA ALA A 101 -16.35 5.00 -20.90
C ALA A 101 -15.51 5.80 -21.93
N ARG A 102 -15.94 7.00 -22.28
CA ARG A 102 -15.23 7.90 -23.22
C ARG A 102 -13.87 8.33 -22.64
N THR A 103 -13.82 8.73 -21.37
CA THR A 103 -12.56 9.12 -20.69
C THR A 103 -11.63 7.93 -20.63
N ARG A 104 -12.12 6.73 -20.34
CA ARG A 104 -11.35 5.50 -20.26
C ARG A 104 -10.68 5.12 -21.58
N LEU A 105 -11.33 5.42 -22.70
CA LEU A 105 -10.85 5.08 -24.05
C LEU A 105 -9.54 5.80 -24.40
N TRP A 106 -9.41 7.07 -24.04
CA TRP A 106 -8.18 7.85 -24.32
C TRP A 106 -7.23 7.93 -23.11
N ALA A 107 -7.75 7.95 -21.89
CA ALA A 107 -6.90 8.08 -20.68
C ALA A 107 -6.01 6.85 -20.47
N ARG A 108 -6.53 5.63 -20.69
CA ARG A 108 -5.74 4.41 -20.54
C ARG A 108 -4.49 4.34 -21.43
N PRO A 109 -4.58 4.52 -22.77
CA PRO A 109 -3.40 4.50 -23.61
C PRO A 109 -2.44 5.64 -23.27
N LEU A 110 -2.94 6.83 -22.96
CA LEU A 110 -2.11 7.97 -22.57
C LEU A 110 -1.37 7.70 -21.24
N TYR A 111 -2.07 7.20 -20.25
CA TYR A 111 -1.46 6.81 -18.97
C TYR A 111 -0.34 5.78 -19.18
N ARG A 112 -0.61 4.72 -19.95
CA ARG A 112 0.38 3.66 -20.23
C ARG A 112 1.57 4.12 -21.06
N ALA A 113 1.41 5.16 -21.88
CA ALA A 113 2.48 5.65 -22.73
C ALA A 113 3.37 6.69 -22.04
N ILE A 114 2.80 7.51 -21.15
CA ILE A 114 3.48 8.67 -20.56
C ILE A 114 3.75 8.48 -19.07
N TYR A 115 2.71 8.10 -18.30
CA TYR A 115 2.83 8.04 -16.83
C TYR A 115 3.38 6.73 -16.31
N ASP A 116 3.01 5.62 -16.95
CA ASP A 116 3.41 4.28 -16.54
C ASP A 116 3.82 3.40 -17.74
N PRO A 117 4.83 3.84 -18.54
CA PRO A 117 5.32 3.06 -19.66
C PRO A 117 6.00 1.76 -19.18
N ASP A 118 5.94 0.75 -20.04
CA ASP A 118 6.66 -0.51 -19.85
C ASP A 118 8.05 -0.40 -20.47
N GLY A 119 9.07 -0.27 -19.64
CA GLY A 119 10.48 -0.11 -20.08
C GLY A 119 11.15 -1.39 -20.55
N ARG A 120 10.49 -2.55 -20.43
CA ARG A 120 11.09 -3.81 -20.85
C ARG A 120 11.36 -3.86 -22.36
N PRO A 121 12.45 -4.49 -22.80
CA PRO A 121 12.71 -4.76 -24.22
C PRO A 121 11.54 -5.47 -24.90
N ARG A 122 11.30 -5.16 -26.17
CA ARG A 122 10.15 -5.71 -26.92
C ARG A 122 10.09 -7.23 -26.90
N GLN A 123 11.25 -7.91 -26.89
CA GLN A 123 11.34 -9.37 -26.83
C GLN A 123 10.77 -9.93 -25.51
N LEU A 124 11.15 -9.34 -24.36
CA LEU A 124 10.64 -9.74 -23.04
C LEU A 124 9.15 -9.46 -22.89
N ARG A 125 8.68 -8.31 -23.40
CA ARG A 125 7.26 -7.99 -23.39
C ARG A 125 6.41 -9.00 -24.18
N ARG A 126 6.90 -9.44 -25.37
CA ARG A 126 6.23 -10.44 -26.18
C ARG A 126 6.24 -11.83 -25.54
N ALA A 127 7.30 -12.16 -24.80
CA ALA A 127 7.42 -13.43 -24.09
C ALA A 127 6.68 -13.44 -22.73
N HIS A 128 6.04 -12.33 -22.33
CA HIS A 128 5.43 -12.14 -20.99
C HIS A 128 6.38 -12.45 -19.83
N ARG A 129 7.67 -12.13 -20.00
CA ARG A 129 8.74 -12.32 -19.00
C ARG A 129 9.15 -10.97 -18.39
N PHE A 130 9.58 -11.07 -17.14
CA PHE A 130 10.26 -9.95 -16.44
C PHE A 130 11.73 -9.94 -16.78
#